data_e70544d98685740cc21f370ef0d1c830
#
_entry.id   e70544d98685740cc21f370ef0d1c830
#
_cell.length_a   1.000
_cell.length_b   1.000
_cell.length_c   1.000
_cell.angle_alpha   90.00
_cell.angle_beta   90.00
_cell.angle_gamma   90.00
#
_symmetry.space_group_name_H-M   'P 1'
#
loop_
_entity.id
_entity.type
_entity.pdbx_description
1 polymer ?
#
loop_
_entity_poly.entity_id
_entity_poly.type
_entity_poly.pdbx_seq_one_letter_code
_entity_poly.pdbx_strand_id
1 'polypeptide(L)'
;HGGSNAQFDLTGPLGKPGQVAGGTLAFRLTGEYDTSRYWRSFGRERNALIAPALSWHDANTSIDVSYQYVDYTMPFDRGTVLVNGQLDEALRYRRYEEAWSQSSGIQETLRTRIEHRFSDAWRVRATYGWGRDRYDQFITRATAFNSRTGALTRSSDANLGRNDSDQIATLGLLGNVTLAGMQHAIYVGGEYERQRSFRGDTIRGKATTGFNLYDPVYGLLAPGGMANAKQSDSRSVVHAYSTIVQDSVKITDRLTAVGGLRWENWQQESGMGRPFVFADRSRGSVWLPQFGLAYALTPALTAYANVSRSFKPNVASNVAAPLAPEYGRVLEAGLKFSLKPAITGTLAVYQIDKRNVAVTVGDLTSTIGTARSRGIELDVAGQITRHLSVIGSYAYTNANDRDSNTPLVNVARHTGSLFAVYDTAIANLPGRWRFGGGARLVGARSGDTANSFTLPGYVSVDAFAAYETTIGKFPTRFQLNVKNLLDKTYYPSSNSNLIVAVGEPRLVTLTTTVSF
;
A
#
# COMPACT_ATOMS: atom_id res chain seq x y z
N HIS A 1 -18.05 -17.99 4.75
CA HIS A 1 -17.03 -17.67 5.74
C HIS A 1 -17.62 -16.68 6.75
N GLY A 2 -17.49 -16.98 8.04
CA GLY A 2 -17.97 -16.13 9.14
C GLY A 2 -16.79 -15.64 9.95
N GLY A 3 -16.93 -14.43 10.51
CA GLY A 3 -15.92 -13.82 11.35
C GLY A 3 -16.55 -12.85 12.35
N SER A 4 -15.75 -12.36 13.27
CA SER A 4 -16.11 -11.34 14.24
C SER A 4 -14.95 -10.35 14.38
N ASN A 5 -15.31 -9.09 14.55
CA ASN A 5 -14.38 -8.00 14.83
C ASN A 5 -14.89 -7.24 16.06
N ALA A 6 -13.98 -6.91 16.97
CA ALA A 6 -14.24 -6.02 18.09
C ALA A 6 -13.16 -4.95 18.12
N GLN A 7 -13.57 -3.69 18.28
CA GLN A 7 -12.64 -2.57 18.32
C GLN A 7 -13.07 -1.55 19.39
N PHE A 8 -12.09 -0.85 19.92
CA PHE A 8 -12.31 0.28 20.79
C PHE A 8 -11.34 1.43 20.46
N ASP A 9 -11.77 2.64 20.78
CA ASP A 9 -10.99 3.87 20.63
C ASP A 9 -11.28 4.79 21.82
N LEU A 10 -10.28 4.96 22.68
CA LEU A 10 -10.34 5.77 23.87
C LEU A 10 -9.40 6.97 23.69
N THR A 11 -9.90 8.17 23.93
CA THR A 11 -9.09 9.39 23.82
C THR A 11 -9.54 10.40 24.87
N GLY A 12 -8.60 11.19 25.35
CA GLY A 12 -8.90 12.26 26.30
C GLY A 12 -7.66 12.98 26.81
N PRO A 13 -7.87 14.08 27.53
CA PRO A 13 -6.79 14.78 28.19
C PRO A 13 -6.28 14.01 29.42
N LEU A 14 -4.98 14.10 29.67
CA LEU A 14 -4.32 13.66 30.90
C LEU A 14 -4.01 14.89 31.76
N GLY A 15 -4.93 15.22 32.67
CA GLY A 15 -4.84 16.40 33.51
C GLY A 15 -5.51 17.64 32.90
N LYS A 16 -5.36 18.78 33.58
CA LYS A 16 -5.91 20.07 33.11
C LYS A 16 -4.94 20.75 32.14
N PRO A 17 -5.43 21.59 31.21
CA PRO A 17 -4.57 22.41 30.38
C PRO A 17 -3.57 23.22 31.22
N GLY A 18 -2.29 23.26 30.78
CA GLY A 18 -1.20 23.93 31.51
C GLY A 18 -0.59 23.14 32.68
N GLN A 19 -1.16 22.02 33.09
CA GLN A 19 -0.73 21.27 34.28
C GLN A 19 0.57 20.47 34.04
N VAL A 20 0.80 19.99 32.83
CA VAL A 20 2.00 19.21 32.49
C VAL A 20 2.96 20.10 31.72
N ALA A 21 4.05 20.55 32.36
CA ALA A 21 5.08 21.42 31.79
C ALA A 21 4.51 22.65 31.03
N GLY A 22 3.44 23.26 31.54
CA GLY A 22 2.79 24.40 30.93
C GLY A 22 1.91 24.11 29.71
N GLY A 23 1.85 22.85 29.26
CA GLY A 23 1.09 22.41 28.09
C GLY A 23 -0.09 21.51 28.42
N THR A 24 -0.73 21.02 27.38
CA THR A 24 -1.82 20.05 27.42
C THR A 24 -1.31 18.69 26.98
N LEU A 25 -1.48 17.69 27.84
CA LEU A 25 -1.18 16.30 27.55
C LEU A 25 -2.47 15.55 27.26
N ALA A 26 -2.51 14.80 26.16
CA ALA A 26 -3.62 13.95 25.78
C ALA A 26 -3.13 12.55 25.41
N PHE A 27 -4.02 11.57 25.54
CA PHE A 27 -3.77 10.19 25.11
C PHE A 27 -4.81 9.72 24.12
N ARG A 28 -4.44 8.72 23.34
CA ARG A 28 -5.35 7.86 22.58
C ARG A 28 -4.91 6.42 22.72
N LEU A 29 -5.84 5.52 22.93
CA LEU A 29 -5.61 4.09 22.95
C LEU A 29 -6.64 3.43 22.05
N THR A 30 -6.17 2.83 20.94
CA THR A 30 -7.02 2.03 20.05
C THR A 30 -6.65 0.56 20.17
N GLY A 31 -7.65 -0.30 20.05
CA GLY A 31 -7.45 -1.74 19.99
C GLY A 31 -8.45 -2.37 19.05
N GLU A 32 -8.01 -3.47 18.43
CA GLU A 32 -8.83 -4.25 17.51
C GLU A 32 -8.49 -5.73 17.67
N TYR A 33 -9.50 -6.56 17.64
CA TYR A 33 -9.36 -8.00 17.50
C TYR A 33 -10.30 -8.47 16.40
N ASP A 34 -9.73 -9.02 15.34
CA ASP A 34 -10.42 -9.61 14.21
C ASP A 34 -10.11 -11.10 14.10
N THR A 35 -11.13 -11.91 13.84
CA THR A 35 -10.96 -13.33 13.51
C THR A 35 -12.03 -13.78 12.55
N SER A 36 -11.62 -14.47 11.49
CA SER A 36 -12.52 -15.00 10.49
C SER A 36 -12.05 -16.35 9.94
N ARG A 37 -12.99 -17.13 9.40
CA ARG A 37 -12.64 -18.24 8.54
C ARG A 37 -12.22 -17.69 7.17
N TYR A 38 -11.15 -18.23 6.64
CA TYR A 38 -10.75 -17.86 5.29
C TYR A 38 -11.83 -18.29 4.28
N TRP A 39 -12.05 -17.48 3.28
CA TRP A 39 -13.17 -17.68 2.36
C TRP A 39 -12.94 -18.82 1.33
N ARG A 40 -11.69 -19.25 1.09
CA ARG A 40 -11.36 -20.41 0.26
C ARG A 40 -11.10 -21.62 1.14
N SER A 41 -11.50 -22.78 0.69
CA SER A 41 -11.46 -24.13 1.29
C SER A 41 -11.24 -24.21 2.80
N PHE A 42 -10.09 -23.73 3.33
CA PHE A 42 -9.71 -23.77 4.75
C PHE A 42 -8.73 -22.67 5.11
N GLY A 43 -8.54 -22.48 6.38
CA GLY A 43 -7.68 -21.46 6.99
C GLY A 43 -8.45 -20.54 7.93
N ARG A 44 -7.74 -19.82 8.72
CA ARG A 44 -8.26 -18.81 9.63
C ARG A 44 -7.39 -17.56 9.57
N GLU A 45 -8.03 -16.42 9.58
CA GLU A 45 -7.39 -15.13 9.76
C GLU A 45 -7.57 -14.68 11.20
N ARG A 46 -6.53 -14.09 11.77
CA ARG A 46 -6.53 -13.48 13.10
C ARG A 46 -5.66 -12.24 13.05
N ASN A 47 -6.17 -11.17 13.59
CA ASN A 47 -5.43 -9.92 13.76
C ASN A 47 -5.76 -9.33 15.13
N ALA A 48 -4.74 -9.07 15.93
CA ALA A 48 -4.87 -8.40 17.22
C ALA A 48 -3.97 -7.16 17.23
N LEU A 49 -4.57 -5.99 17.37
CA LEU A 49 -3.90 -4.71 17.34
C LEU A 49 -4.10 -3.96 18.65
N ILE A 50 -3.02 -3.33 19.13
CA ILE A 50 -3.08 -2.31 20.17
C ILE A 50 -2.19 -1.14 19.78
N ALA A 51 -2.71 0.09 19.90
CA ALA A 51 -2.00 1.29 19.47
C ALA A 51 -2.20 2.44 20.47
N PRO A 52 -1.32 2.59 21.47
CA PRO A 52 -1.26 3.75 22.33
C PRO A 52 -0.61 4.95 21.61
N ALA A 53 -1.09 6.15 21.91
CA ALA A 53 -0.49 7.40 21.48
C ALA A 53 -0.58 8.45 22.61
N LEU A 54 0.44 9.32 22.64
CA LEU A 54 0.51 10.48 23.53
C LEU A 54 0.79 11.71 22.70
N SER A 55 0.09 12.79 23.00
CA SER A 55 0.29 14.09 22.37
C SER A 55 0.40 15.16 23.46
N TRP A 56 1.49 15.92 23.43
CA TRP A 56 1.67 17.08 24.29
C TRP A 56 1.85 18.32 23.43
N HIS A 57 1.18 19.41 23.78
CA HIS A 57 1.34 20.68 23.08
C HIS A 57 1.19 21.87 24.03
N ASP A 58 1.99 22.90 23.77
CA ASP A 58 1.83 24.25 24.31
C ASP A 58 1.58 25.26 23.16
N ALA A 59 1.80 26.54 23.42
CA ALA A 59 1.60 27.60 22.42
C ALA A 59 2.55 27.48 21.21
N ASN A 60 3.73 26.91 21.37
CA ASN A 60 4.79 26.89 20.36
C ASN A 60 5.31 25.52 20.00
N THR A 61 5.08 24.52 20.84
CA THR A 61 5.66 23.19 20.70
C THR A 61 4.58 22.12 20.67
N SER A 62 4.71 21.16 19.78
CA SER A 62 3.95 19.90 19.81
C SER A 62 4.89 18.70 19.81
N ILE A 63 4.54 17.69 20.60
CA ILE A 63 5.22 16.40 20.68
C ILE A 63 4.19 15.31 20.55
N ASP A 64 4.27 14.52 19.52
CA ASP A 64 3.39 13.37 19.27
C ASP A 64 4.22 12.09 19.25
N VAL A 65 3.79 11.08 20.00
CA VAL A 65 4.39 9.75 20.03
C VAL A 65 3.28 8.72 19.86
N SER A 66 3.43 7.80 18.94
CA SER A 66 2.50 6.69 18.76
C SER A 66 3.25 5.39 18.57
N TYR A 67 2.74 4.33 19.18
CA TYR A 67 3.23 2.97 19.00
C TYR A 67 2.07 2.08 18.57
N GLN A 68 2.36 1.12 17.69
CA GLN A 68 1.39 0.12 17.25
C GLN A 68 2.04 -1.25 17.32
N TYR A 69 1.31 -2.19 17.89
CA TYR A 69 1.65 -3.60 17.94
C TYR A 69 0.53 -4.40 17.28
N VAL A 70 0.90 -5.29 16.37
CA VAL A 70 -0.04 -6.19 15.67
C VAL A 70 0.50 -7.61 15.76
N ASP A 71 -0.30 -8.53 16.26
CA ASP A 71 -0.08 -9.98 16.17
C ASP A 71 -1.05 -10.55 15.14
N TYR A 72 -0.54 -11.20 14.11
CA TYR A 72 -1.35 -11.66 13.00
C TYR A 72 -1.06 -13.10 12.60
N THR A 73 -2.09 -13.76 12.07
CA THR A 73 -2.00 -15.02 11.34
C THR A 73 -2.93 -14.98 10.16
N MET A 74 -2.43 -15.34 8.97
CA MET A 74 -3.23 -15.40 7.76
C MET A 74 -2.84 -16.60 6.91
N PRO A 75 -3.78 -17.23 6.18
CA PRO A 75 -3.46 -18.24 5.19
C PRO A 75 -2.53 -17.68 4.11
N PHE A 76 -1.53 -18.46 3.74
CA PHE A 76 -0.70 -18.13 2.59
C PHE A 76 -1.34 -18.72 1.34
N ASP A 77 -2.07 -17.90 0.60
CA ASP A 77 -2.83 -18.30 -0.60
C ASP A 77 -2.18 -17.71 -1.86
N ARG A 78 -1.76 -18.57 -2.77
CA ARG A 78 -1.20 -18.18 -4.08
C ARG A 78 -2.25 -18.05 -5.18
N GLY A 79 -3.52 -18.35 -4.85
CA GLY A 79 -4.61 -18.26 -5.79
C GLY A 79 -4.89 -19.58 -6.54
N THR A 80 -5.04 -19.49 -7.85
CA THR A 80 -5.37 -20.61 -8.73
C THR A 80 -4.36 -20.74 -9.87
N VAL A 81 -4.54 -21.75 -10.71
CA VAL A 81 -3.75 -21.98 -11.92
C VAL A 81 -4.60 -21.76 -13.17
N LEU A 82 -3.97 -21.52 -14.32
CA LEU A 82 -4.65 -21.54 -15.61
C LEU A 82 -4.87 -22.97 -16.07
N VAL A 83 -6.08 -23.26 -16.56
CA VAL A 83 -6.48 -24.52 -17.17
C VAL A 83 -6.60 -24.28 -18.68
N ASN A 84 -5.77 -24.93 -19.48
CA ASN A 84 -5.73 -24.73 -20.94
C ASN A 84 -5.60 -23.24 -21.36
N GLY A 85 -4.82 -22.45 -20.60
CA GLY A 85 -4.63 -21.03 -20.85
C GLY A 85 -5.79 -20.13 -20.40
N GLN A 86 -6.81 -20.68 -19.74
CA GLN A 86 -8.00 -19.98 -19.26
C GLN A 86 -8.18 -20.12 -17.75
N LEU A 87 -8.98 -19.24 -17.18
CA LEU A 87 -9.37 -19.27 -15.76
C LEU A 87 -10.64 -20.09 -15.61
N ASP A 88 -10.62 -21.07 -14.69
CA ASP A 88 -11.76 -21.92 -14.39
C ASP A 88 -12.47 -21.42 -13.11
N GLU A 89 -13.69 -20.93 -13.25
CA GLU A 89 -14.49 -20.42 -12.13
C GLU A 89 -14.87 -21.53 -11.12
N ALA A 90 -14.90 -22.82 -11.52
CA ALA A 90 -15.14 -23.93 -10.61
C ALA A 90 -14.04 -24.05 -9.53
N LEU A 91 -12.86 -23.48 -9.79
CA LEU A 91 -11.73 -23.46 -8.86
C LEU A 91 -11.75 -22.26 -7.90
N ARG A 92 -12.72 -21.34 -7.98
CA ARG A 92 -12.79 -20.10 -7.20
C ARG A 92 -12.60 -20.33 -5.71
N TYR A 93 -13.26 -21.35 -5.14
CA TYR A 93 -13.21 -21.64 -3.70
C TYR A 93 -12.16 -22.69 -3.32
N ARG A 94 -11.53 -23.33 -4.28
CA ARG A 94 -10.53 -24.37 -4.03
C ARG A 94 -9.14 -23.78 -3.91
N ARG A 95 -8.44 -24.19 -2.85
CA ARG A 95 -7.01 -23.94 -2.69
C ARG A 95 -6.23 -25.18 -3.11
N TYR A 96 -5.04 -24.99 -3.64
CA TYR A 96 -4.10 -26.08 -3.85
C TYR A 96 -3.04 -26.20 -2.74
N GLU A 97 -3.07 -25.27 -1.78
CA GLU A 97 -2.22 -25.31 -0.60
C GLU A 97 -2.73 -26.33 0.42
N GLU A 98 -1.87 -26.65 1.36
CA GLU A 98 -2.21 -27.44 2.55
C GLU A 98 -2.70 -26.51 3.68
N ALA A 99 -3.38 -27.07 4.68
CA ALA A 99 -3.94 -26.30 5.80
C ALA A 99 -2.88 -25.57 6.64
N TRP A 100 -1.65 -26.07 6.66
CA TRP A 100 -0.51 -25.45 7.35
C TRP A 100 0.12 -24.30 6.58
N SER A 101 -0.27 -24.05 5.31
CA SER A 101 0.26 -22.90 4.52
C SER A 101 -0.30 -21.60 5.04
N GLN A 102 0.51 -20.92 5.85
CA GLN A 102 0.15 -19.67 6.53
C GLN A 102 1.37 -18.78 6.74
N SER A 103 1.11 -17.51 6.98
CA SER A 103 2.05 -16.53 7.53
C SER A 103 1.56 -16.11 8.91
N SER A 104 2.47 -16.10 9.89
CA SER A 104 2.18 -15.63 11.24
C SER A 104 3.34 -14.81 11.77
N GLY A 105 3.03 -13.72 12.45
CA GLY A 105 4.07 -12.81 12.89
C GLY A 105 3.58 -11.66 13.73
N ILE A 106 4.52 -10.77 14.05
CA ILE A 106 4.33 -9.57 14.85
C ILE A 106 4.85 -8.38 14.06
N GLN A 107 4.01 -7.36 13.94
CA GLN A 107 4.36 -6.08 13.36
C GLN A 107 4.36 -4.98 14.43
N GLU A 108 5.42 -4.20 14.47
CA GLU A 108 5.61 -3.10 15.41
C GLU A 108 5.90 -1.80 14.64
N THR A 109 5.32 -0.70 15.07
CA THR A 109 5.59 0.63 14.48
C THR A 109 5.67 1.67 15.59
N LEU A 110 6.74 2.46 15.61
CA LEU A 110 6.90 3.65 16.45
C LEU A 110 6.98 4.89 15.56
N ARG A 111 6.24 5.92 15.91
CA ARG A 111 6.32 7.23 15.25
C ARG A 111 6.42 8.32 16.30
N THR A 112 7.34 9.25 16.06
CA THR A 112 7.53 10.42 16.90
C THR A 112 7.61 11.66 16.00
N ARG A 113 6.93 12.73 16.39
CA ARG A 113 7.00 14.03 15.75
C ARG A 113 7.16 15.09 16.81
N ILE A 114 8.12 15.97 16.61
CA ILE A 114 8.35 17.13 17.43
C ILE A 114 8.34 18.34 16.49
N GLU A 115 7.55 19.34 16.80
CA GLU A 115 7.54 20.61 16.09
C GLU A 115 7.65 21.76 17.08
N HIS A 116 8.54 22.70 16.81
CA HIS A 116 8.71 23.91 17.61
C HIS A 116 8.70 25.16 16.73
N ARG A 117 7.85 26.11 17.07
CA ARG A 117 7.70 27.38 16.39
C ARG A 117 8.53 28.44 17.13
N PHE A 118 9.61 28.93 16.51
CA PHE A 118 10.45 29.98 17.05
C PHE A 118 9.83 31.37 16.90
N SER A 119 9.09 31.55 15.79
CA SER A 119 8.42 32.81 15.45
C SER A 119 7.24 32.49 14.51
N ASP A 120 6.48 33.52 14.12
CA ASP A 120 5.40 33.37 13.14
C ASP A 120 5.92 32.91 11.75
N ALA A 121 7.18 33.20 11.45
CA ALA A 121 7.81 32.87 10.18
C ALA A 121 8.52 31.52 10.19
N TRP A 122 9.04 31.04 11.32
CA TRP A 122 9.95 29.90 11.35
C TRP A 122 9.56 28.82 12.36
N ARG A 123 9.66 27.57 11.93
CA ARG A 123 9.51 26.39 12.78
C ARG A 123 10.50 25.30 12.40
N VAL A 124 10.92 24.51 13.37
CA VAL A 124 11.65 23.27 13.17
C VAL A 124 10.72 22.08 13.36
N ARG A 125 10.92 21.06 12.57
CA ARG A 125 10.24 19.78 12.71
C ARG A 125 11.26 18.66 12.72
N ALA A 126 11.19 17.80 13.73
CA ALA A 126 11.90 16.53 13.78
C ALA A 126 10.89 15.39 13.74
N THR A 127 11.16 14.35 12.95
CA THR A 127 10.36 13.13 12.93
C THR A 127 11.26 11.91 13.06
N TYR A 128 10.77 10.89 13.73
CA TYR A 128 11.38 9.57 13.77
C TYR A 128 10.31 8.51 13.55
N GLY A 129 10.55 7.63 12.61
CA GLY A 129 9.76 6.44 12.34
C GLY A 129 10.62 5.19 12.45
N TRP A 130 10.08 4.17 13.07
CA TRP A 130 10.64 2.84 13.11
C TRP A 130 9.52 1.82 12.88
N GLY A 131 9.76 0.91 11.94
CA GLY A 131 8.90 -0.22 11.64
C GLY A 131 9.65 -1.53 11.75
N ARG A 132 8.99 -2.60 12.16
CA ARG A 132 9.53 -3.94 12.22
C ARG A 132 8.43 -4.97 11.98
N ASP A 133 8.73 -5.94 11.11
CA ASP A 133 7.88 -7.10 10.88
C ASP A 133 8.71 -8.37 11.07
N ARG A 134 8.28 -9.23 12.02
CA ARG A 134 8.90 -10.53 12.31
C ARG A 134 7.89 -11.61 12.04
N TYR A 135 8.19 -12.51 11.11
CA TYR A 135 7.23 -13.56 10.77
C TYR A 135 7.89 -14.83 10.24
N ASP A 136 7.13 -15.89 10.35
CA ASP A 136 7.38 -17.16 9.69
C ASP A 136 6.32 -17.40 8.60
N GLN A 137 6.75 -18.02 7.51
CA GLN A 137 5.89 -18.28 6.38
C GLN A 137 6.08 -19.72 5.88
N PHE A 138 5.00 -20.49 5.95
CA PHE A 138 4.91 -21.83 5.39
C PHE A 138 4.11 -21.80 4.10
N ILE A 139 4.64 -22.42 3.05
CA ILE A 139 4.18 -22.24 1.68
C ILE A 139 4.01 -23.59 1.00
N THR A 140 2.83 -23.88 0.48
CA THR A 140 2.68 -24.90 -0.57
C THR A 140 2.85 -24.20 -1.91
N ARG A 141 3.82 -24.61 -2.71
CA ARG A 141 4.11 -24.03 -4.02
C ARG A 141 3.74 -25.00 -5.13
N ALA A 142 2.91 -24.57 -6.07
CA ALA A 142 2.70 -25.27 -7.33
C ALA A 142 3.95 -25.14 -8.21
N THR A 143 4.42 -26.25 -8.75
CA THR A 143 5.62 -26.32 -9.61
C THR A 143 5.33 -26.79 -11.03
N ALA A 144 4.28 -27.59 -11.23
CA ALA A 144 3.79 -27.98 -12.54
C ALA A 144 2.31 -28.33 -12.47
N PHE A 145 1.59 -28.12 -13.57
CA PHE A 145 0.17 -28.46 -13.69
C PHE A 145 -0.10 -29.13 -15.03
N ASN A 146 -0.83 -30.28 -14.99
CA ASN A 146 -1.32 -30.95 -16.17
C ASN A 146 -2.82 -30.67 -16.34
N SER A 147 -3.17 -29.80 -17.27
CA SER A 147 -4.54 -29.36 -17.49
C SER A 147 -5.49 -30.46 -18.02
N ARG A 148 -4.95 -31.55 -18.61
CA ARG A 148 -5.76 -32.67 -19.10
C ARG A 148 -6.22 -33.60 -17.97
N THR A 149 -5.41 -33.77 -16.95
CA THR A 149 -5.69 -34.72 -15.84
C THR A 149 -6.06 -33.99 -14.54
N GLY A 150 -5.84 -32.69 -14.43
CA GLY A 150 -5.97 -31.94 -13.17
C GLY A 150 -4.83 -32.18 -12.19
N ALA A 151 -3.81 -32.96 -12.57
CA ALA A 151 -2.69 -33.30 -11.70
C ALA A 151 -1.80 -32.08 -11.48
N LEU A 152 -1.56 -31.73 -10.22
CA LEU A 152 -0.71 -30.63 -9.78
C LEU A 152 0.48 -31.18 -8.99
N THR A 153 1.68 -30.82 -9.42
CA THR A 153 2.91 -31.09 -8.67
C THR A 153 3.14 -29.95 -7.68
N ARG A 154 3.38 -30.26 -6.41
CA ARG A 154 3.52 -29.29 -5.32
C ARG A 154 4.79 -29.53 -4.53
N SER A 155 5.32 -28.48 -3.90
CA SER A 155 6.41 -28.57 -2.93
C SER A 155 6.06 -27.85 -1.62
N SER A 156 6.61 -28.35 -0.51
CA SER A 156 6.54 -27.72 0.81
C SER A 156 7.73 -26.79 0.97
N ASP A 157 7.49 -25.50 0.92
CA ASP A 157 8.50 -24.48 1.10
C ASP A 157 8.28 -23.71 2.42
N ALA A 158 9.32 -23.08 2.96
CA ALA A 158 9.16 -22.13 4.05
C ALA A 158 10.22 -21.03 4.00
N ASN A 159 9.88 -19.90 4.58
CA ASN A 159 10.78 -18.81 4.91
C ASN A 159 10.61 -18.52 6.41
N LEU A 160 11.61 -18.87 7.22
CA LEU A 160 11.53 -18.79 8.67
C LEU A 160 12.49 -17.73 9.21
N GLY A 161 12.14 -17.15 10.35
CA GLY A 161 12.93 -16.11 10.99
C GLY A 161 13.04 -14.84 10.15
N ARG A 162 11.98 -14.46 9.43
CA ARG A 162 11.93 -13.17 8.74
C ARG A 162 11.93 -12.05 9.77
N ASN A 163 12.74 -11.02 9.49
CA ASN A 163 12.86 -9.83 10.33
C ASN A 163 13.18 -8.64 9.42
N ASP A 164 12.15 -7.98 8.96
CA ASP A 164 12.24 -6.79 8.12
C ASP A 164 12.06 -5.56 9.01
N SER A 165 12.92 -4.56 8.90
CA SER A 165 12.81 -3.32 9.67
C SER A 165 13.25 -2.12 8.85
N ASP A 166 12.58 -1.01 9.08
CA ASP A 166 12.90 0.30 8.52
C ASP A 166 13.00 1.35 9.62
N GLN A 167 13.85 2.33 9.40
CA GLN A 167 14.04 3.49 10.26
C GLN A 167 14.18 4.71 9.37
N ILE A 168 13.48 5.78 9.74
CA ILE A 168 13.60 7.07 9.09
C ILE A 168 13.67 8.17 10.15
N ALA A 169 14.63 9.05 10.05
CA ALA A 169 14.74 10.23 10.89
C ALA A 169 14.86 11.46 10.00
N THR A 170 14.05 12.49 10.26
CA THR A 170 14.11 13.76 9.54
C THR A 170 14.27 14.91 10.48
N LEU A 171 15.02 15.92 10.08
CA LEU A 171 15.10 17.21 10.73
C LEU A 171 14.97 18.30 9.67
N GLY A 172 13.98 19.16 9.79
CA GLY A 172 13.70 20.20 8.81
C GLY A 172 13.36 21.54 9.43
N LEU A 173 13.88 22.60 8.83
CA LEU A 173 13.52 23.97 9.07
C LEU A 173 12.51 24.41 8.01
N LEU A 174 11.38 24.95 8.45
CA LEU A 174 10.31 25.45 7.59
C LEU A 174 10.17 26.96 7.82
N GLY A 175 10.18 27.73 6.74
CA GLY A 175 10.09 29.19 6.79
C GLY A 175 8.99 29.70 5.88
N ASN A 176 8.21 30.69 6.36
CA ASN A 176 7.31 31.49 5.56
C ASN A 176 7.78 32.95 5.63
N VAL A 177 8.42 33.40 4.57
CA VAL A 177 9.08 34.74 4.55
C VAL A 177 8.70 35.50 3.30
N THR A 178 8.82 36.81 3.36
CA THR A 178 8.69 37.68 2.18
C THR A 178 10.08 38.15 1.76
N LEU A 179 10.51 37.74 0.57
CA LEU A 179 11.78 38.14 -0.03
C LEU A 179 11.51 38.80 -1.39
N ALA A 180 12.13 39.94 -1.67
CA ALA A 180 11.93 40.68 -2.92
C ALA A 180 10.46 40.96 -3.28
N GLY A 181 9.60 41.13 -2.28
CA GLY A 181 8.16 41.37 -2.45
C GLY A 181 7.33 40.11 -2.73
N MET A 182 7.94 38.91 -2.81
CA MET A 182 7.28 37.63 -3.03
C MET A 182 7.19 36.82 -1.74
N GLN A 183 6.13 36.03 -1.62
CA GLN A 183 5.97 35.11 -0.48
C GLN A 183 6.67 33.78 -0.82
N HIS A 184 7.54 33.36 0.11
CA HIS A 184 8.31 32.12 0.02
C HIS A 184 7.91 31.17 1.13
N ALA A 185 7.69 29.90 0.80
CA ALA A 185 7.56 28.79 1.74
C ALA A 185 8.78 27.87 1.56
N ILE A 186 9.77 28.08 2.42
CA ILE A 186 11.09 27.43 2.33
C ILE A 186 11.11 26.20 3.22
N TYR A 187 11.70 25.11 2.72
CA TYR A 187 12.08 23.93 3.48
C TYR A 187 13.55 23.62 3.27
N VAL A 188 14.28 23.46 4.37
CA VAL A 188 15.66 22.94 4.37
C VAL A 188 15.74 21.83 5.40
N GLY A 189 16.18 20.64 5.00
CA GLY A 189 16.22 19.53 5.94
C GLY A 189 17.20 18.43 5.56
N GLY A 190 17.44 17.57 6.54
CA GLY A 190 18.17 16.33 6.41
C GLY A 190 17.31 15.13 6.73
N GLU A 191 17.63 14.00 6.09
CA GLU A 191 16.96 12.74 6.31
C GLU A 191 17.99 11.61 6.40
N TYR A 192 17.77 10.71 7.33
CA TYR A 192 18.48 9.43 7.42
C TYR A 192 17.46 8.30 7.29
N GLU A 193 17.75 7.35 6.43
CA GLU A 193 16.97 6.14 6.24
C GLU A 193 17.86 4.90 6.40
N ARG A 194 17.31 3.87 7.08
CA ARG A 194 17.91 2.56 7.15
C ARG A 194 16.84 1.50 6.93
N GLN A 195 17.02 0.70 5.90
CA GLN A 195 16.20 -0.49 5.64
C GLN A 195 17.05 -1.74 5.90
N ARG A 196 16.48 -2.72 6.58
CA ARG A 196 17.08 -4.03 6.81
C ARG A 196 16.04 -5.11 6.56
N SER A 197 16.42 -6.09 5.76
CA SER A 197 15.68 -7.33 5.58
C SER A 197 16.58 -8.51 5.94
N PHE A 198 16.04 -9.42 6.73
CA PHE A 198 16.72 -10.66 7.12
C PHE A 198 15.73 -11.83 7.01
N ARG A 199 16.22 -12.96 6.52
CA ARG A 199 15.53 -14.23 6.48
C ARG A 199 16.49 -15.32 6.92
N GLY A 200 16.17 -15.99 8.04
CA GLY A 200 16.98 -17.04 8.61
C GLY A 200 16.99 -18.28 7.74
N ASP A 201 15.97 -19.11 7.83
CA ASP A 201 15.90 -20.35 7.06
C ASP A 201 15.06 -20.19 5.78
N THR A 202 15.62 -20.68 4.69
CA THR A 202 14.89 -20.92 3.44
C THR A 202 14.79 -22.42 3.23
N ILE A 203 13.58 -22.95 3.26
CA ILE A 203 13.29 -24.35 2.97
C ILE A 203 12.74 -24.44 1.56
N ARG A 204 13.27 -25.40 0.77
CA ARG A 204 12.77 -25.76 -0.56
C ARG A 204 12.57 -27.26 -0.56
N GLY A 205 11.33 -27.68 -0.34
CA GLY A 205 10.95 -29.08 -0.34
C GLY A 205 11.04 -29.70 -1.73
N LYS A 206 11.16 -31.00 -1.77
CA LYS A 206 11.07 -31.76 -3.03
C LYS A 206 9.67 -31.63 -3.61
N ALA A 207 9.60 -31.58 -4.93
CA ALA A 207 8.33 -31.62 -5.64
C ALA A 207 7.68 -33.02 -5.47
N THR A 208 6.39 -33.02 -5.16
CA THR A 208 5.57 -34.23 -4.99
C THR A 208 4.40 -34.22 -5.96
N THR A 209 4.04 -35.39 -6.46
CA THR A 209 2.87 -35.63 -7.30
C THR A 209 1.73 -36.24 -6.48
N GLY A 210 0.58 -36.50 -7.11
CA GLY A 210 -0.55 -37.15 -6.44
C GLY A 210 -1.64 -36.23 -5.94
N PHE A 211 -1.51 -34.93 -6.13
CA PHE A 211 -2.59 -33.99 -5.87
C PHE A 211 -3.36 -33.69 -7.17
N ASN A 212 -4.69 -33.78 -7.11
CA ASN A 212 -5.56 -33.39 -8.21
C ASN A 212 -6.36 -32.16 -7.83
N LEU A 213 -6.33 -31.14 -8.67
CA LEU A 213 -6.98 -29.83 -8.39
C LEU A 213 -8.52 -29.96 -8.43
N TYR A 214 -9.06 -30.90 -9.24
CA TYR A 214 -10.50 -31.13 -9.36
C TYR A 214 -11.07 -32.10 -8.31
N ASP A 215 -10.21 -33.00 -7.79
CA ASP A 215 -10.53 -33.92 -6.70
C ASP A 215 -9.42 -33.92 -5.64
N PRO A 216 -9.33 -32.83 -4.83
CA PRO A 216 -8.21 -32.59 -3.95
C PRO A 216 -8.24 -33.51 -2.71
N VAL A 217 -7.14 -34.22 -2.47
CA VAL A 217 -6.86 -34.88 -1.20
C VAL A 217 -5.76 -34.07 -0.46
N TYR A 218 -6.14 -33.52 0.67
CA TYR A 218 -5.24 -32.71 1.50
C TYR A 218 -4.57 -33.54 2.60
N GLY A 219 -3.51 -32.99 3.20
CA GLY A 219 -2.75 -33.66 4.27
C GLY A 219 -1.67 -34.63 3.77
N LEU A 220 -1.50 -34.76 2.47
CA LEU A 220 -0.47 -35.63 1.88
C LEU A 220 0.91 -34.98 1.80
N LEU A 221 0.97 -33.66 1.79
CA LEU A 221 2.21 -32.90 1.78
C LEU A 221 2.49 -32.35 3.19
N ALA A 222 3.48 -32.92 3.88
CA ALA A 222 3.88 -32.46 5.20
C ALA A 222 4.65 -31.12 5.12
N PRO A 223 4.51 -30.23 6.13
CA PRO A 223 5.34 -29.05 6.22
C PRO A 223 6.78 -29.42 6.54
N GLY A 224 7.73 -28.60 6.11
CA GLY A 224 9.13 -28.73 6.52
C GLY A 224 10.03 -29.23 5.41
N GLY A 225 11.22 -29.63 5.81
CA GLY A 225 12.36 -29.95 4.97
C GLY A 225 13.64 -29.42 5.61
N MET A 226 14.77 -29.70 5.01
CA MET A 226 16.05 -29.13 5.46
C MET A 226 16.21 -27.71 4.93
N ALA A 227 16.78 -26.83 5.77
CA ALA A 227 17.14 -25.49 5.35
C ALA A 227 18.18 -25.56 4.20
N ASN A 228 17.93 -24.82 3.15
CA ASN A 228 18.85 -24.68 2.04
C ASN A 228 20.01 -23.77 2.45
N ALA A 229 21.17 -24.34 2.77
CA ALA A 229 22.32 -23.59 3.22
C ALA A 229 22.75 -22.48 2.25
N LYS A 230 22.57 -22.62 0.94
CA LYS A 230 22.92 -21.59 -0.05
C LYS A 230 21.97 -20.41 -0.08
N GLN A 231 20.71 -20.59 0.36
CA GLN A 231 19.66 -19.56 0.31
C GLN A 231 19.25 -19.04 1.69
N SER A 232 19.72 -19.68 2.76
CA SER A 232 19.48 -19.26 4.15
C SER A 232 20.36 -18.07 4.55
N ASP A 233 20.06 -17.46 5.70
CA ASP A 233 20.72 -16.26 6.24
C ASP A 233 20.80 -15.12 5.22
N SER A 234 19.76 -15.02 4.37
CA SER A 234 19.64 -13.94 3.40
C SER A 234 19.47 -12.60 4.13
N ARG A 235 20.37 -11.67 3.86
CA ARG A 235 20.38 -10.34 4.47
C ARG A 235 20.58 -9.26 3.41
N SER A 236 19.84 -8.17 3.57
CA SER A 236 20.08 -6.92 2.87
C SER A 236 19.97 -5.73 3.82
N VAL A 237 20.83 -4.75 3.64
CA VAL A 237 20.83 -3.50 4.41
C VAL A 237 21.06 -2.35 3.44
N VAL A 238 20.26 -1.29 3.56
CA VAL A 238 20.43 -0.02 2.87
C VAL A 238 20.52 1.08 3.90
N HIS A 239 21.47 1.97 3.74
CA HIS A 239 21.56 3.25 4.44
C HIS A 239 21.49 4.37 3.41
N ALA A 240 20.69 5.39 3.67
CA ALA A 240 20.63 6.60 2.87
C ALA A 240 20.66 7.84 3.75
N TYR A 241 21.39 8.85 3.31
CA TYR A 241 21.48 10.17 3.92
C TYR A 241 21.10 11.19 2.86
N SER A 242 20.16 12.05 3.16
CA SER A 242 19.69 13.05 2.20
C SER A 242 19.72 14.46 2.78
N THR A 243 20.01 15.41 1.93
CA THR A 243 19.78 16.83 2.18
C THR A 243 18.76 17.34 1.18
N ILE A 244 17.78 18.10 1.65
CA ILE A 244 16.65 18.56 0.85
C ILE A 244 16.54 20.07 1.02
N VAL A 245 16.45 20.78 -0.09
CA VAL A 245 16.10 22.21 -0.14
C VAL A 245 14.95 22.38 -1.09
N GLN A 246 13.90 23.05 -0.65
CA GLN A 246 12.72 23.34 -1.48
C GLN A 246 12.23 24.75 -1.17
N ASP A 247 11.80 25.45 -2.20
CA ASP A 247 11.11 26.74 -2.09
C ASP A 247 9.85 26.74 -2.95
N SER A 248 8.77 27.23 -2.36
CA SER A 248 7.52 27.52 -3.06
C SER A 248 7.30 29.03 -3.05
N VAL A 249 7.40 29.64 -4.22
CA VAL A 249 7.36 31.09 -4.40
C VAL A 249 6.04 31.50 -5.02
N LYS A 250 5.29 32.37 -4.34
CA LYS A 250 4.15 33.06 -4.91
C LYS A 250 4.65 34.27 -5.70
N ILE A 251 4.91 34.07 -7.00
CA ILE A 251 5.48 35.11 -7.90
C ILE A 251 4.46 36.21 -8.16
N THR A 252 3.21 35.87 -8.35
CA THR A 252 2.07 36.78 -8.44
C THR A 252 0.87 36.19 -7.70
N ASP A 253 -0.23 36.93 -7.61
CA ASP A 253 -1.46 36.37 -7.01
C ASP A 253 -2.01 35.14 -7.75
N ARG A 254 -1.59 34.93 -8.99
CA ARG A 254 -2.03 33.81 -9.84
C ARG A 254 -0.97 32.78 -10.13
N LEU A 255 0.32 33.12 -9.98
CA LEU A 255 1.43 32.24 -10.35
C LEU A 255 2.24 31.83 -9.13
N THR A 256 2.30 30.53 -8.89
CA THR A 256 3.18 29.90 -7.88
C THR A 256 4.18 29.01 -8.60
N ALA A 257 5.46 29.13 -8.25
CA ALA A 257 6.52 28.22 -8.69
C ALA A 257 7.04 27.43 -7.49
N VAL A 258 7.39 26.16 -7.71
CA VAL A 258 8.06 25.31 -6.71
C VAL A 258 9.35 24.81 -7.32
N GLY A 259 10.46 25.01 -6.63
CA GLY A 259 11.77 24.44 -6.97
C GLY A 259 12.31 23.63 -5.81
N GLY A 260 12.87 22.48 -6.07
CA GLY A 260 13.45 21.64 -5.02
C GLY A 260 14.63 20.81 -5.53
N LEU A 261 15.55 20.53 -4.63
CA LEU A 261 16.71 19.72 -4.88
C LEU A 261 16.96 18.79 -3.70
N ARG A 262 17.03 17.48 -3.94
CA ARG A 262 17.47 16.49 -2.97
C ARG A 262 18.82 15.95 -3.42
N TRP A 263 19.79 15.99 -2.57
CA TRP A 263 21.02 15.21 -2.68
C TRP A 263 20.92 14.00 -1.76
N GLU A 264 21.23 12.83 -2.29
CA GLU A 264 21.18 11.59 -1.54
C GLU A 264 22.48 10.81 -1.70
N ASN A 265 23.05 10.37 -0.58
CA ASN A 265 24.16 9.42 -0.49
C ASN A 265 23.64 8.11 0.06
N TRP A 266 23.90 6.99 -0.62
CA TRP A 266 23.40 5.69 -0.25
C TRP A 266 24.49 4.63 -0.22
N GLN A 267 24.30 3.63 0.62
CA GLN A 267 25.14 2.43 0.72
C GLN A 267 24.21 1.22 0.86
N GLN A 268 24.54 0.13 0.16
CA GLN A 268 23.80 -1.12 0.30
C GLN A 268 24.74 -2.30 0.41
N GLU A 269 24.31 -3.28 1.19
CA GLU A 269 24.95 -4.58 1.30
C GLU A 269 23.88 -5.66 1.21
N SER A 270 24.14 -6.73 0.46
CA SER A 270 23.27 -7.90 0.45
C SER A 270 24.06 -9.17 0.24
N GLY A 271 23.50 -10.28 0.67
CA GLY A 271 24.08 -11.60 0.53
C GLY A 271 23.29 -12.67 1.24
N MET A 272 23.73 -13.91 1.15
CA MET A 272 23.10 -15.06 1.78
C MET A 272 24.05 -16.25 1.87
N GLY A 273 23.62 -17.30 2.53
CA GLY A 273 24.31 -18.59 2.57
C GLY A 273 24.96 -18.89 3.91
N ARG A 274 25.28 -20.18 4.10
CA ARG A 274 26.01 -20.74 5.23
C ARG A 274 27.21 -21.54 4.71
N PRO A 275 28.44 -20.96 4.68
CA PRO A 275 28.82 -19.62 5.19
C PRO A 275 28.24 -18.49 4.37
N PHE A 276 28.07 -17.30 5.00
CA PHE A 276 27.51 -16.12 4.37
C PHE A 276 28.42 -15.56 3.26
N VAL A 277 27.82 -15.29 2.09
CA VAL A 277 28.52 -14.73 0.93
C VAL A 277 27.83 -13.42 0.51
N PHE A 278 28.63 -12.37 0.35
CA PHE A 278 28.12 -11.11 -0.19
C PHE A 278 27.83 -11.25 -1.68
N ALA A 279 26.62 -10.84 -2.08
CA ALA A 279 26.20 -10.74 -3.48
C ALA A 279 26.38 -9.31 -4.02
N ASP A 280 26.21 -8.29 -3.16
CA ASP A 280 26.35 -6.88 -3.51
C ASP A 280 26.92 -6.08 -2.33
N ARG A 281 27.80 -5.14 -2.65
CA ARG A 281 28.30 -4.06 -1.81
C ARG A 281 28.50 -2.83 -2.68
N SER A 282 27.48 -2.02 -2.77
CA SER A 282 27.50 -0.84 -3.61
C SER A 282 27.16 0.43 -2.83
N ARG A 283 27.62 1.56 -3.35
CA ARG A 283 27.39 2.88 -2.78
C ARG A 283 27.40 3.94 -3.87
N GLY A 284 26.79 5.05 -3.61
CA GLY A 284 26.80 6.16 -4.56
C GLY A 284 26.10 7.40 -4.02
N SER A 285 25.99 8.40 -4.87
CA SER A 285 25.21 9.60 -4.60
C SER A 285 24.45 10.03 -5.84
N VAL A 286 23.36 10.76 -5.63
CA VAL A 286 22.47 11.21 -6.70
C VAL A 286 21.86 12.57 -6.37
N TRP A 287 21.65 13.38 -7.41
CA TRP A 287 20.91 14.63 -7.35
C TRP A 287 19.54 14.46 -7.98
N LEU A 288 18.50 14.82 -7.24
CA LEU A 288 17.10 14.66 -7.60
C LEU A 288 16.41 16.03 -7.65
N PRO A 289 16.50 16.75 -8.78
CA PRO A 289 15.82 18.01 -8.94
C PRO A 289 14.32 17.79 -9.16
N GLN A 290 13.52 18.75 -8.69
CA GLN A 290 12.10 18.88 -8.96
C GLN A 290 11.74 20.34 -9.25
N PHE A 291 10.79 20.52 -10.15
CA PHE A 291 10.28 21.84 -10.49
C PHE A 291 8.80 21.74 -10.84
N GLY A 292 8.02 22.73 -10.42
CA GLY A 292 6.59 22.81 -10.69
C GLY A 292 6.13 24.26 -10.84
N LEU A 293 5.08 24.44 -11.64
CA LEU A 293 4.37 25.69 -11.81
C LEU A 293 2.88 25.45 -11.60
N ALA A 294 2.19 26.40 -10.98
CA ALA A 294 0.74 26.43 -10.86
C ALA A 294 0.25 27.85 -11.20
N TYR A 295 -0.71 27.93 -12.13
CA TYR A 295 -1.30 29.19 -12.56
C TYR A 295 -2.82 29.18 -12.38
N ALA A 296 -3.32 30.07 -11.54
CA ALA A 296 -4.75 30.27 -11.31
C ALA A 296 -5.37 30.98 -12.53
N LEU A 297 -5.97 30.21 -13.43
CA LEU A 297 -6.70 30.73 -14.61
C LEU A 297 -7.91 31.54 -14.17
N THR A 298 -8.64 30.98 -13.20
CA THR A 298 -9.75 31.63 -12.50
C THR A 298 -9.72 31.24 -11.02
N PRO A 299 -10.52 31.85 -10.12
CA PRO A 299 -10.62 31.38 -8.73
C PRO A 299 -11.04 29.91 -8.58
N ALA A 300 -11.67 29.35 -9.60
CA ALA A 300 -12.18 27.96 -9.61
C ALA A 300 -11.33 27.01 -10.44
N LEU A 301 -10.29 27.48 -11.16
CA LEU A 301 -9.52 26.65 -12.10
C LEU A 301 -8.05 27.02 -12.04
N THR A 302 -7.20 26.03 -11.74
CA THR A 302 -5.74 26.17 -11.72
C THR A 302 -5.12 25.18 -12.70
N ALA A 303 -4.32 25.67 -13.65
CA ALA A 303 -3.45 24.84 -14.47
C ALA A 303 -2.12 24.61 -13.74
N TYR A 304 -1.55 23.42 -13.87
CA TYR A 304 -0.23 23.11 -13.31
C TYR A 304 0.59 22.21 -14.24
N ALA A 305 1.90 22.26 -14.04
CA ALA A 305 2.84 21.33 -14.64
C ALA A 305 3.99 21.06 -13.67
N ASN A 306 4.51 19.84 -13.66
CA ASN A 306 5.66 19.48 -12.86
C ASN A 306 6.60 18.51 -13.59
N VAL A 307 7.88 18.56 -13.19
CA VAL A 307 8.90 17.60 -13.56
C VAL A 307 9.67 17.20 -12.30
N SER A 308 9.92 15.91 -12.14
CA SER A 308 10.72 15.41 -11.02
C SER A 308 11.56 14.20 -11.42
N ARG A 309 12.62 13.95 -10.65
CA ARG A 309 13.42 12.73 -10.73
C ARG A 309 13.27 11.94 -9.45
N SER A 310 13.29 10.61 -9.58
CA SER A 310 13.29 9.67 -8.46
C SER A 310 14.44 8.69 -8.58
N PHE A 311 14.82 8.12 -7.44
CA PHE A 311 15.90 7.16 -7.30
C PHE A 311 15.49 6.09 -6.30
N LYS A 312 15.94 4.85 -6.54
CA LYS A 312 15.76 3.73 -5.63
C LYS A 312 16.92 2.75 -5.78
N PRO A 313 17.67 2.41 -4.71
CA PRO A 313 18.61 1.29 -4.73
C PRO A 313 17.87 -0.02 -5.05
N ASN A 314 18.39 -0.81 -5.99
CA ASN A 314 17.91 -2.16 -6.25
C ASN A 314 18.69 -3.14 -5.38
N VAL A 315 18.01 -3.75 -4.41
CA VAL A 315 18.64 -4.65 -3.44
C VAL A 315 18.08 -6.05 -3.58
N ALA A 316 18.94 -7.02 -3.87
CA ALA A 316 18.55 -8.42 -3.86
C ALA A 316 19.75 -9.27 -3.40
N SER A 317 19.46 -10.34 -2.67
CA SER A 317 20.47 -11.26 -2.16
C SER A 317 20.74 -12.44 -3.10
N ASN A 318 19.90 -12.64 -4.10
CA ASN A 318 20.06 -13.69 -5.12
C ASN A 318 20.20 -13.05 -6.52
N VAL A 319 21.39 -12.56 -6.80
CA VAL A 319 21.75 -11.90 -8.06
C VAL A 319 23.08 -12.46 -8.56
N ALA A 320 23.23 -12.52 -9.88
CA ALA A 320 24.50 -12.91 -10.52
C ALA A 320 25.55 -11.80 -10.45
N ALA A 321 25.12 -10.54 -10.36
CA ALA A 321 25.94 -9.35 -10.22
C ALA A 321 25.14 -8.24 -9.51
N PRO A 322 25.80 -7.22 -8.90
CA PRO A 322 25.15 -6.07 -8.31
C PRO A 322 24.17 -5.42 -9.29
N LEU A 323 22.96 -5.10 -8.81
CA LEU A 323 21.94 -4.46 -9.62
C LEU A 323 22.18 -2.95 -9.68
N ALA A 324 22.13 -2.37 -10.87
CA ALA A 324 22.13 -0.93 -11.02
C ALA A 324 20.86 -0.31 -10.38
N PRO A 325 20.98 0.83 -9.68
CA PRO A 325 19.82 1.50 -9.08
C PRO A 325 18.75 1.89 -10.11
N GLU A 326 17.50 1.86 -9.68
CA GLU A 326 16.36 2.36 -10.47
C GLU A 326 16.36 3.89 -10.46
N TYR A 327 16.20 4.48 -11.63
CA TYR A 327 15.99 5.93 -11.83
C TYR A 327 14.65 6.16 -12.48
N GLY A 328 13.92 7.15 -11.98
CA GLY A 328 12.66 7.60 -12.55
C GLY A 328 12.70 9.05 -12.99
N ARG A 329 11.90 9.38 -14.01
CA ARG A 329 11.57 10.74 -14.41
C ARG A 329 10.07 10.83 -14.58
N VAL A 330 9.45 11.82 -13.96
CA VAL A 330 8.02 12.11 -14.05
C VAL A 330 7.85 13.46 -14.73
N LEU A 331 6.95 13.51 -15.71
CA LEU A 331 6.41 14.72 -16.31
C LEU A 331 4.91 14.67 -16.12
N GLU A 332 4.30 15.70 -15.60
CA GLU A 332 2.86 15.80 -15.39
C GLU A 332 2.38 17.21 -15.68
N ALA A 333 1.21 17.34 -16.31
CA ALA A 333 0.50 18.59 -16.46
C ALA A 333 -0.99 18.35 -16.27
N GLY A 334 -1.71 19.33 -15.73
CA GLY A 334 -3.13 19.12 -15.45
C GLY A 334 -3.87 20.40 -15.07
N LEU A 335 -5.13 20.17 -14.77
CA LEU A 335 -6.08 21.17 -14.30
C LEU A 335 -6.66 20.73 -12.96
N LYS A 336 -6.61 21.60 -11.96
CA LYS A 336 -7.34 21.45 -10.70
C LYS A 336 -8.53 22.38 -10.73
N PHE A 337 -9.71 21.87 -10.41
CA PHE A 337 -10.92 22.67 -10.40
C PHE A 337 -11.68 22.55 -9.07
N SER A 338 -12.34 23.65 -8.70
CA SER A 338 -13.20 23.73 -7.53
C SER A 338 -14.49 24.46 -7.92
N LEU A 339 -15.52 23.68 -8.20
CA LEU A 339 -16.81 24.17 -8.62
C LEU A 339 -17.75 24.32 -7.42
N LYS A 340 -18.59 25.35 -7.42
CA LYS A 340 -19.60 25.50 -6.36
C LYS A 340 -20.79 24.58 -6.63
N PRO A 341 -21.46 24.03 -5.59
CA PRO A 341 -21.28 24.36 -4.17
C PRO A 341 -20.09 23.66 -3.48
N ALA A 342 -19.64 22.47 -3.91
CA ALA A 342 -18.54 21.76 -3.25
C ALA A 342 -18.00 20.58 -4.08
N ILE A 343 -17.79 20.76 -5.38
CA ILE A 343 -17.17 19.74 -6.24
C ILE A 343 -15.74 20.15 -6.54
N THR A 344 -14.80 19.28 -6.23
CA THR A 344 -13.38 19.44 -6.56
C THR A 344 -12.91 18.31 -7.45
N GLY A 345 -11.90 18.55 -8.25
CA GLY A 345 -11.30 17.49 -9.05
C GLY A 345 -9.99 17.90 -9.68
N THR A 346 -9.35 16.90 -10.26
CA THR A 346 -8.09 17.04 -10.99
C THR A 346 -8.19 16.25 -12.29
N LEU A 347 -7.80 16.86 -13.38
CA LEU A 347 -7.55 16.21 -14.67
C LEU A 347 -6.06 16.32 -14.94
N ALA A 348 -5.37 15.21 -15.11
CA ALA A 348 -3.93 15.16 -15.35
C ALA A 348 -3.58 14.33 -16.57
N VAL A 349 -2.49 14.71 -17.24
CA VAL A 349 -1.78 13.90 -18.22
C VAL A 349 -0.36 13.70 -17.72
N TYR A 350 0.17 12.50 -17.83
CA TYR A 350 1.49 12.20 -17.31
C TYR A 350 2.32 11.30 -18.21
N GLN A 351 3.64 11.38 -18.01
CA GLN A 351 4.60 10.41 -18.50
C GLN A 351 5.60 10.09 -17.39
N ILE A 352 5.79 8.79 -17.13
CA ILE A 352 6.78 8.25 -16.20
C ILE A 352 7.73 7.37 -17.02
N ASP A 353 9.03 7.68 -16.98
CA ASP A 353 10.10 6.86 -17.53
C ASP A 353 10.92 6.28 -16.38
N LYS A 354 11.14 4.97 -16.38
CA LYS A 354 12.00 4.28 -15.42
C LYS A 354 13.10 3.50 -16.13
N ARG A 355 14.27 3.44 -15.50
CA ARG A 355 15.42 2.64 -15.95
C ARG A 355 15.84 1.70 -14.84
N ASN A 356 16.43 0.54 -15.21
CA ASN A 356 16.92 -0.46 -14.29
C ASN A 356 15.84 -0.97 -13.32
N VAL A 357 14.62 -1.19 -13.80
CA VAL A 357 13.54 -1.75 -13.00
C VAL A 357 13.87 -3.19 -12.64
N ALA A 358 13.91 -3.53 -11.33
CA ALA A 358 14.18 -4.89 -10.88
C ALA A 358 12.97 -5.79 -11.12
N VAL A 359 13.21 -6.97 -11.67
CA VAL A 359 12.21 -8.01 -11.94
C VAL A 359 12.75 -9.33 -11.45
N THR A 360 11.94 -10.08 -10.69
CA THR A 360 12.28 -11.41 -10.21
C THR A 360 11.52 -12.45 -11.02
N VAL A 361 12.26 -13.35 -11.66
CA VAL A 361 11.71 -14.50 -12.40
C VAL A 361 12.23 -15.78 -11.75
N GLY A 362 11.32 -16.55 -11.19
CA GLY A 362 11.71 -17.68 -10.35
C GLY A 362 12.42 -17.19 -9.08
N ASP A 363 13.63 -17.65 -8.86
CA ASP A 363 14.46 -17.27 -7.69
C ASP A 363 15.53 -16.20 -8.05
N LEU A 364 15.66 -15.80 -9.32
CA LEU A 364 16.70 -14.86 -9.76
C LEU A 364 16.11 -13.48 -9.99
N THR A 365 16.74 -12.46 -9.41
CA THR A 365 16.43 -11.05 -9.67
C THR A 365 17.38 -10.47 -10.69
N SER A 366 16.83 -9.81 -11.68
CA SER A 366 17.56 -9.07 -12.71
C SER A 366 16.90 -7.70 -12.91
N THR A 367 17.46 -6.86 -13.76
CA THR A 367 16.81 -5.61 -14.18
C THR A 367 16.27 -5.75 -15.59
N ILE A 368 15.05 -5.24 -15.82
CA ILE A 368 14.60 -4.89 -17.17
C ILE A 368 15.21 -3.54 -17.54
N GLY A 369 15.41 -3.30 -18.83
CA GLY A 369 16.07 -2.09 -19.33
C GLY A 369 15.32 -0.83 -18.95
N THR A 370 14.24 -0.49 -19.69
CA THR A 370 13.45 0.73 -19.47
C THR A 370 11.96 0.44 -19.51
N ALA A 371 11.23 1.04 -18.58
CA ALA A 371 9.77 1.01 -18.56
C ALA A 371 9.20 2.42 -18.77
N ARG A 372 8.11 2.53 -19.49
CA ARG A 372 7.37 3.79 -19.68
C ARG A 372 5.91 3.62 -19.38
N SER A 373 5.35 4.54 -18.59
CA SER A 373 3.93 4.70 -18.38
C SER A 373 3.48 6.09 -18.85
N ARG A 374 2.40 6.16 -19.61
CA ARG A 374 1.73 7.40 -20.01
C ARG A 374 0.26 7.25 -19.76
N GLY A 375 -0.38 8.33 -19.34
CA GLY A 375 -1.79 8.23 -19.06
C GLY A 375 -2.50 9.56 -18.93
N ILE A 376 -3.81 9.41 -18.73
CA ILE A 376 -4.74 10.48 -18.38
C ILE A 376 -5.46 10.04 -17.13
N GLU A 377 -5.54 10.92 -16.14
CA GLU A 377 -6.22 10.66 -14.87
C GLU A 377 -7.24 11.75 -14.58
N LEU A 378 -8.41 11.33 -14.12
CA LEU A 378 -9.49 12.20 -13.68
C LEU A 378 -9.93 11.75 -12.29
N ASP A 379 -9.88 12.67 -11.33
CA ASP A 379 -10.44 12.50 -9.99
C ASP A 379 -11.48 13.59 -9.74
N VAL A 380 -12.64 13.20 -9.20
CA VAL A 380 -13.72 14.10 -8.85
C VAL A 380 -14.28 13.69 -7.50
N ALA A 381 -14.43 14.63 -6.60
CA ALA A 381 -15.10 14.42 -5.31
C ALA A 381 -15.95 15.63 -4.96
N GLY A 382 -17.10 15.39 -4.37
CA GLY A 382 -17.91 16.51 -3.88
C GLY A 382 -19.35 16.19 -3.59
N GLN A 383 -20.04 17.22 -3.13
CA GLN A 383 -21.44 17.20 -2.78
C GLN A 383 -22.26 17.77 -3.94
N ILE A 384 -23.01 16.91 -4.62
CA ILE A 384 -23.84 17.27 -5.78
C ILE A 384 -25.11 18.00 -5.30
N THR A 385 -25.71 17.51 -4.22
CA THR A 385 -26.87 18.13 -3.55
C THR A 385 -26.63 18.09 -2.05
N ARG A 386 -27.54 18.72 -1.25
CA ARG A 386 -27.46 18.66 0.22
C ARG A 386 -27.45 17.22 0.77
N HIS A 387 -27.95 16.26 -0.01
CA HIS A 387 -28.11 14.87 0.40
C HIS A 387 -27.22 13.90 -0.38
N LEU A 388 -26.66 14.28 -1.54
CA LEU A 388 -25.92 13.41 -2.42
C LEU A 388 -24.46 13.85 -2.53
N SER A 389 -23.56 13.00 -2.09
CA SER A 389 -22.10 13.14 -2.29
C SER A 389 -21.60 12.05 -3.24
N VAL A 390 -20.63 12.39 -4.07
CA VAL A 390 -19.98 11.47 -5.01
C VAL A 390 -18.46 11.57 -4.90
N ILE A 391 -17.81 10.44 -5.12
CA ILE A 391 -16.37 10.35 -5.38
C ILE A 391 -16.17 9.41 -6.56
N GLY A 392 -15.36 9.84 -7.52
CA GLY A 392 -15.07 9.05 -8.70
C GLY A 392 -13.66 9.28 -9.19
N SER A 393 -13.09 8.25 -9.78
CA SER A 393 -11.78 8.29 -10.44
C SER A 393 -11.83 7.50 -11.75
N TYR A 394 -11.03 7.93 -12.71
CA TYR A 394 -10.80 7.20 -13.94
C TYR A 394 -9.37 7.41 -14.38
N ALA A 395 -8.69 6.34 -14.78
CA ALA A 395 -7.38 6.40 -15.37
C ALA A 395 -7.31 5.58 -16.67
N TYR A 396 -6.73 6.20 -17.70
CA TYR A 396 -6.21 5.51 -18.86
C TYR A 396 -4.69 5.44 -18.73
N THR A 397 -4.13 4.23 -18.72
CA THR A 397 -2.71 3.96 -18.51
C THR A 397 -2.15 3.11 -19.65
N ASN A 398 -1.15 3.60 -20.36
CA ASN A 398 -0.36 2.82 -21.30
C ASN A 398 1.04 2.63 -20.73
N ALA A 399 1.30 1.44 -20.17
CA ALA A 399 2.55 1.10 -19.51
C ALA A 399 3.23 -0.10 -20.17
N ASN A 400 4.42 0.12 -20.71
CA ASN A 400 5.17 -0.87 -21.47
C ASN A 400 6.64 -0.94 -21.03
N ASP A 401 7.23 -2.12 -21.11
CA ASP A 401 8.67 -2.29 -21.28
C ASP A 401 9.04 -1.71 -22.66
N ARG A 402 10.01 -0.80 -22.69
CA ARG A 402 10.37 -0.10 -23.93
C ARG A 402 11.28 -0.91 -24.84
N ASP A 403 12.02 -1.85 -24.30
CA ASP A 403 12.98 -2.63 -25.06
C ASP A 403 12.26 -3.76 -25.81
N SER A 404 11.28 -4.40 -25.17
CA SER A 404 10.43 -5.43 -25.79
C SER A 404 9.13 -4.90 -26.39
N ASN A 405 8.74 -3.66 -26.08
CA ASN A 405 7.45 -3.05 -26.38
C ASN A 405 6.23 -3.85 -25.89
N THR A 406 6.42 -4.65 -24.82
CA THR A 406 5.36 -5.47 -24.24
C THR A 406 4.67 -4.74 -23.08
N PRO A 407 3.35 -4.89 -22.88
CA PRO A 407 2.64 -4.34 -21.73
C PRO A 407 3.21 -4.85 -20.41
N LEU A 408 3.29 -3.97 -19.42
CA LEU A 408 3.68 -4.37 -18.07
C LEU A 408 2.61 -5.25 -17.42
N VAL A 409 3.06 -6.27 -16.68
CA VAL A 409 2.20 -7.23 -15.98
C VAL A 409 1.28 -6.52 -14.99
N ASN A 410 0.02 -6.99 -14.93
CA ASN A 410 -1.01 -6.50 -14.02
C ASN A 410 -1.42 -5.03 -14.20
N VAL A 411 -0.96 -4.34 -15.23
CA VAL A 411 -1.36 -2.97 -15.53
C VAL A 411 -2.53 -2.96 -16.52
N ALA A 412 -3.71 -2.59 -16.04
CA ALA A 412 -4.89 -2.42 -16.89
C ALA A 412 -4.83 -1.07 -17.61
N ARG A 413 -5.23 -1.04 -18.89
CA ARG A 413 -5.32 0.23 -19.64
C ARG A 413 -6.41 1.16 -19.14
N HIS A 414 -7.50 0.59 -18.63
CA HIS A 414 -8.63 1.34 -18.10
C HIS A 414 -8.91 0.89 -16.67
N THR A 415 -8.89 1.83 -15.75
CA THR A 415 -9.34 1.63 -14.37
C THR A 415 -10.26 2.78 -13.99
N GLY A 416 -11.22 2.51 -13.11
CA GLY A 416 -12.10 3.57 -12.64
C GLY A 416 -12.92 3.11 -11.44
N SER A 417 -13.41 4.08 -10.70
CA SER A 417 -14.33 3.87 -9.60
C SER A 417 -15.32 5.03 -9.52
N LEU A 418 -16.54 4.72 -9.14
CA LEU A 418 -17.54 5.71 -8.81
C LEU A 418 -18.31 5.22 -7.59
N PHE A 419 -18.39 6.06 -6.57
CA PHE A 419 -19.12 5.78 -5.35
C PHE A 419 -20.01 6.98 -5.00
N ALA A 420 -21.27 6.73 -4.68
CA ALA A 420 -22.23 7.74 -4.28
C ALA A 420 -22.78 7.43 -2.89
N VAL A 421 -23.00 8.48 -2.11
CA VAL A 421 -23.59 8.40 -0.76
C VAL A 421 -24.78 9.36 -0.70
N TYR A 422 -25.93 8.83 -0.28
CA TYR A 422 -27.13 9.58 -0.07
C TYR A 422 -27.51 9.61 1.42
N ASP A 423 -27.57 10.82 1.97
CA ASP A 423 -27.95 11.10 3.36
C ASP A 423 -29.40 11.56 3.41
N THR A 424 -30.24 10.94 4.25
CA THR A 424 -31.64 11.30 4.37
C THR A 424 -32.21 11.04 5.77
N ALA A 425 -33.34 11.69 6.06
CA ALA A 425 -34.22 11.32 7.15
C ALA A 425 -35.46 10.66 6.54
N ILE A 426 -35.90 9.55 7.11
CA ILE A 426 -37.14 8.86 6.68
C ILE A 426 -38.26 9.32 7.59
N ALA A 427 -39.37 9.77 7.01
CA ALA A 427 -40.54 10.21 7.77
C ALA A 427 -41.03 9.10 8.72
N ASN A 428 -41.34 9.47 9.97
CA ASN A 428 -41.79 8.59 11.05
C ASN A 428 -40.75 7.57 11.57
N LEU A 429 -39.47 7.63 11.11
CA LEU A 429 -38.36 6.87 11.67
C LEU A 429 -37.35 7.85 12.26
N PRO A 430 -37.23 7.94 13.60
CA PRO A 430 -36.24 8.82 14.22
C PRO A 430 -34.84 8.41 13.84
N GLY A 431 -33.93 9.39 13.67
CA GLY A 431 -32.55 9.13 13.32
C GLY A 431 -32.23 9.51 11.87
N ARG A 432 -30.97 9.25 11.48
CA ARG A 432 -30.42 9.58 10.17
C ARG A 432 -30.05 8.33 9.40
N TRP A 433 -30.41 8.30 8.13
CA TRP A 433 -30.11 7.20 7.23
C TRP A 433 -29.08 7.61 6.19
N ARG A 434 -28.16 6.72 5.93
CA ARG A 434 -27.13 6.86 4.88
C ARG A 434 -27.12 5.62 4.01
N PHE A 435 -27.24 5.81 2.72
CA PHE A 435 -27.13 4.75 1.72
C PHE A 435 -25.95 5.06 0.82
N GLY A 436 -25.09 4.09 0.58
CA GLY A 436 -23.98 4.25 -0.34
C GLY A 436 -23.86 3.06 -1.27
N GLY A 437 -23.41 3.34 -2.48
CA GLY A 437 -23.12 2.31 -3.45
C GLY A 437 -22.19 2.81 -4.53
N GLY A 438 -21.41 1.87 -5.08
CA GLY A 438 -20.46 2.21 -6.11
C GLY A 438 -19.94 1.00 -6.86
N ALA A 439 -19.26 1.30 -7.96
CA ALA A 439 -18.65 0.30 -8.82
C ALA A 439 -17.16 0.60 -9.04
N ARG A 440 -16.37 -0.46 -9.13
CA ARG A 440 -14.97 -0.44 -9.52
C ARG A 440 -14.79 -1.21 -10.81
N LEU A 441 -14.21 -0.55 -11.81
CA LEU A 441 -13.84 -1.09 -13.11
C LEU A 441 -12.33 -1.35 -13.16
N VAL A 442 -11.92 -2.52 -13.63
CA VAL A 442 -10.54 -2.84 -13.99
C VAL A 442 -10.57 -3.51 -15.36
N GLY A 443 -9.86 -2.95 -16.33
CA GLY A 443 -9.75 -3.49 -17.70
C GLY A 443 -8.93 -4.78 -17.76
N ALA A 444 -8.95 -5.43 -18.92
CA ALA A 444 -8.08 -6.56 -19.20
C ALA A 444 -6.60 -6.15 -19.16
N ARG A 445 -5.71 -7.09 -18.73
CA ARG A 445 -4.29 -6.84 -18.52
C ARG A 445 -3.44 -8.07 -18.70
N SER A 446 -2.16 -7.89 -18.99
CA SER A 446 -1.20 -8.99 -19.09
C SER A 446 -1.08 -9.75 -17.76
N GLY A 447 -1.04 -11.07 -17.81
CA GLY A 447 -0.97 -11.95 -16.66
C GLY A 447 0.45 -12.35 -16.26
N ASP A 448 1.42 -12.25 -17.16
CA ASP A 448 2.82 -12.54 -16.89
C ASP A 448 3.77 -11.66 -17.72
N THR A 449 5.06 -11.70 -17.41
CA THR A 449 6.10 -10.92 -18.10
C THR A 449 6.29 -11.32 -19.55
N ALA A 450 5.96 -12.55 -19.92
CA ALA A 450 6.00 -13.04 -21.31
C ALA A 450 4.76 -12.61 -22.11
N ASN A 451 3.76 -12.00 -21.48
CA ASN A 451 2.45 -11.69 -22.07
C ASN A 451 1.77 -12.92 -22.68
N SER A 452 1.98 -14.10 -22.07
CA SER A 452 1.50 -15.38 -22.59
C SER A 452 -0.01 -15.59 -22.38
N PHE A 453 -0.62 -14.84 -21.45
CA PHE A 453 -2.06 -14.86 -21.20
C PHE A 453 -2.57 -13.51 -20.69
N THR A 454 -3.87 -13.33 -20.75
CA THR A 454 -4.58 -12.11 -20.33
C THR A 454 -5.50 -12.38 -19.17
N LEU A 455 -5.39 -11.61 -18.10
CA LEU A 455 -6.40 -11.54 -17.05
C LEU A 455 -7.62 -10.76 -17.57
N PRO A 456 -8.84 -11.31 -17.48
CA PRO A 456 -10.04 -10.63 -17.94
C PRO A 456 -10.30 -9.36 -17.12
N GLY A 457 -10.90 -8.37 -17.75
CA GLY A 457 -11.43 -7.20 -17.05
C GLY A 457 -12.66 -7.56 -16.20
N TYR A 458 -12.94 -6.73 -15.21
CA TYR A 458 -14.10 -6.93 -14.35
C TYR A 458 -14.68 -5.61 -13.81
N VAL A 459 -15.92 -5.70 -13.36
CA VAL A 459 -16.59 -4.67 -12.56
C VAL A 459 -17.05 -5.34 -11.27
N SER A 460 -16.68 -4.76 -10.12
CA SER A 460 -17.23 -5.11 -8.81
C SER A 460 -18.11 -3.98 -8.29
N VAL A 461 -19.19 -4.34 -7.58
CA VAL A 461 -20.15 -3.38 -7.01
C VAL A 461 -20.20 -3.59 -5.51
N ASP A 462 -20.08 -2.50 -4.76
CA ASP A 462 -20.20 -2.48 -3.31
C ASP A 462 -21.37 -1.57 -2.90
N ALA A 463 -21.98 -1.87 -1.75
CA ALA A 463 -23.05 -1.05 -1.20
C ALA A 463 -23.03 -1.05 0.32
N PHE A 464 -23.59 -0.02 0.92
CA PHE A 464 -23.88 -0.01 2.35
C PHE A 464 -25.18 0.72 2.68
N ALA A 465 -25.74 0.36 3.84
CA ALA A 465 -26.80 1.10 4.50
C ALA A 465 -26.40 1.35 5.96
N ALA A 466 -26.53 2.58 6.43
CA ALA A 466 -26.26 2.94 7.81
C ALA A 466 -27.44 3.68 8.42
N TYR A 467 -27.70 3.39 9.69
CA TYR A 467 -28.69 4.04 10.53
C TYR A 467 -28.02 4.62 11.76
N GLU A 468 -28.15 5.92 11.96
CA GLU A 468 -27.59 6.66 13.08
C GLU A 468 -28.71 7.13 14.00
N THR A 469 -28.63 6.80 15.27
CA THR A 469 -29.62 7.15 16.29
C THR A 469 -28.96 7.34 17.66
N THR A 470 -29.73 7.65 18.68
CA THR A 470 -29.27 7.71 20.07
C THR A 470 -30.03 6.66 20.87
N ILE A 471 -29.29 5.77 21.55
CA ILE A 471 -29.84 4.77 22.45
C ILE A 471 -29.49 5.20 23.90
N GLY A 472 -30.54 5.58 24.65
CA GLY A 472 -30.33 6.26 25.93
C GLY A 472 -29.62 7.62 25.71
N LYS A 473 -28.39 7.76 26.16
CA LYS A 473 -27.56 8.96 25.93
C LYS A 473 -26.41 8.75 24.95
N PHE A 474 -26.33 7.57 24.34
CA PHE A 474 -25.20 7.16 23.53
C PHE A 474 -25.52 7.25 22.04
N PRO A 475 -24.82 8.11 21.25
CA PRO A 475 -24.87 8.05 19.80
C PRO A 475 -24.49 6.65 19.31
N THR A 476 -25.39 6.05 18.53
CA THR A 476 -25.23 4.67 18.06
C THR A 476 -25.45 4.61 16.55
N ARG A 477 -24.54 3.92 15.86
CA ARG A 477 -24.60 3.69 14.42
C ARG A 477 -24.60 2.19 14.12
N PHE A 478 -25.59 1.76 13.36
CA PHE A 478 -25.66 0.44 12.74
C PHE A 478 -25.32 0.57 11.26
N GLN A 479 -24.42 -0.27 10.76
CA GLN A 479 -24.04 -0.23 9.35
C GLN A 479 -23.94 -1.64 8.78
N LEU A 480 -24.73 -1.90 7.75
CA LEU A 480 -24.65 -3.09 6.91
C LEU A 480 -23.81 -2.75 5.68
N ASN A 481 -22.72 -3.48 5.46
CA ASN A 481 -21.89 -3.37 4.27
C ASN A 481 -21.99 -4.65 3.44
N VAL A 482 -22.04 -4.49 2.14
CA VAL A 482 -22.00 -5.59 1.18
C VAL A 482 -20.89 -5.31 0.16
N LYS A 483 -19.77 -6.03 0.25
CA LYS A 483 -18.72 -6.02 -0.75
C LYS A 483 -19.04 -7.04 -1.83
N ASN A 484 -18.64 -6.74 -3.08
CA ASN A 484 -18.91 -7.57 -4.24
C ASN A 484 -20.37 -8.04 -4.29
N LEU A 485 -21.31 -7.09 -4.26
CA LEU A 485 -22.77 -7.28 -4.17
C LEU A 485 -23.29 -8.31 -5.20
N LEU A 486 -22.74 -8.29 -6.41
CA LEU A 486 -23.13 -9.16 -7.52
C LEU A 486 -22.43 -10.52 -7.52
N ASP A 487 -21.61 -10.79 -6.48
CA ASP A 487 -20.79 -12.00 -6.35
C ASP A 487 -19.94 -12.35 -7.60
N LYS A 488 -19.40 -11.31 -8.24
CA LYS A 488 -18.59 -11.46 -9.43
C LYS A 488 -17.30 -12.23 -9.11
N THR A 489 -17.00 -13.27 -9.89
CA THR A 489 -15.68 -13.89 -9.90
C THR A 489 -14.71 -12.99 -10.66
N TYR A 490 -13.58 -12.65 -10.05
CA TYR A 490 -12.56 -11.82 -10.67
C TYR A 490 -11.16 -12.21 -10.20
N TYR A 491 -10.15 -11.78 -10.93
CA TYR A 491 -8.76 -12.18 -10.72
C TYR A 491 -7.91 -10.91 -10.62
N PRO A 492 -7.60 -10.42 -9.41
CA PRO A 492 -6.98 -9.11 -9.21
C PRO A 492 -5.54 -9.00 -9.74
N SER A 493 -4.79 -10.10 -9.74
CA SER A 493 -3.40 -10.11 -10.20
C SER A 493 -2.93 -11.52 -10.52
N SER A 494 -1.78 -11.63 -11.18
CA SER A 494 -1.06 -12.89 -11.37
C SER A 494 0.44 -12.66 -11.40
N ASN A 495 1.19 -13.72 -11.20
CA ASN A 495 2.65 -13.75 -11.33
C ASN A 495 3.06 -14.70 -12.46
N SER A 496 2.29 -15.76 -12.66
CA SER A 496 2.49 -16.76 -13.70
C SER A 496 1.18 -17.54 -13.92
N ASN A 497 1.17 -18.46 -14.88
CA ASN A 497 0.08 -19.39 -15.10
C ASN A 497 -0.23 -20.35 -13.92
N LEU A 498 0.67 -20.46 -12.95
CA LEU A 498 0.50 -21.26 -11.72
C LEU A 498 0.14 -20.42 -10.48
N ILE A 499 0.11 -19.10 -10.61
CA ILE A 499 -0.11 -18.18 -9.49
C ILE A 499 -1.02 -17.05 -9.98
N VAL A 500 -2.32 -17.24 -9.86
CA VAL A 500 -3.34 -16.26 -10.23
C VAL A 500 -4.22 -15.98 -9.02
N ALA A 501 -4.12 -14.79 -8.46
CA ALA A 501 -4.92 -14.39 -7.32
C ALA A 501 -6.41 -14.42 -7.67
N VAL A 502 -7.24 -14.90 -6.74
CA VAL A 502 -8.69 -14.96 -6.89
C VAL A 502 -9.32 -13.92 -5.99
N GLY A 503 -10.22 -13.13 -6.53
CA GLY A 503 -10.92 -12.08 -5.81
C GLY A 503 -11.95 -12.64 -4.83
N GLU A 504 -12.13 -11.93 -3.71
CA GLU A 504 -13.08 -12.31 -2.67
C GLU A 504 -14.52 -12.38 -3.20
N PRO A 505 -15.31 -13.34 -2.73
CA PRO A 505 -16.74 -13.44 -3.04
C PRO A 505 -17.51 -12.30 -2.35
N ARG A 506 -18.82 -12.31 -2.53
CA ARG A 506 -19.68 -11.39 -1.78
C ARG A 506 -19.50 -11.59 -0.27
N LEU A 507 -19.22 -10.47 0.41
CA LEU A 507 -19.06 -10.41 1.85
C LEU A 507 -20.10 -9.43 2.43
N VAL A 508 -20.86 -9.90 3.41
CA VAL A 508 -21.83 -9.08 4.16
C VAL A 508 -21.32 -8.91 5.58
N THR A 509 -21.23 -7.67 6.05
CA THR A 509 -20.82 -7.33 7.41
C THR A 509 -21.81 -6.38 8.07
N LEU A 510 -22.15 -6.64 9.32
CA LEU A 510 -22.93 -5.75 10.17
C LEU A 510 -22.00 -5.19 11.25
N THR A 511 -21.95 -3.86 11.36
CA THR A 511 -21.15 -3.15 12.37
C THR A 511 -22.07 -2.32 13.25
N THR A 512 -21.86 -2.38 14.55
CA THR A 512 -22.49 -1.48 15.52
C THR A 512 -21.40 -0.65 16.18
N THR A 513 -21.53 0.68 16.13
CA THR A 513 -20.61 1.62 16.78
C THR A 513 -21.40 2.40 17.83
N VAL A 514 -20.88 2.44 19.05
CA VAL A 514 -21.44 3.21 20.18
C VAL A 514 -20.40 4.22 20.63
N SER A 515 -20.78 5.49 20.72
CA SER A 515 -19.92 6.56 21.26
C SER A 515 -20.39 6.96 22.67
N PHE A 516 -19.48 7.15 23.61
CA PHE A 516 -19.78 7.45 25.01
C PHE A 516 -18.81 8.47 25.62
#